data_a98ee5b6a8822b9da44c205d9c2c4655
#
_entry.id   a98ee5b6a8822b9da44c205d9c2c4655
#
_cell.length_a   1.000
_cell.length_b   1.000
_cell.length_c   1.000
_cell.angle_alpha   90.00
_cell.angle_beta   90.00
_cell.angle_gamma   90.00
#
_symmetry.space_group_name_H-M   'P 1'
#
loop_
_entity.id
_entity.type
_entity.pdbx_description
1 polymer ?
#
loop_
_entity_poly.entity_id
_entity_poly.type
_entity_poly.pdbx_seq_one_letter_code
_entity_poly.pdbx_strand_id
1 'polypeptide(L)'
;MLKKVYGSAVFGVEAHTITIEVNVDKGIGYHLVGLPDNAIKESNFRIAAALQNNGYKIPGKKLIINMSPADMRKEGSAYDLPLAMGILTASNQIKEVNIERYIIMGELSLDGTVQPIKGALP
;
A
#
# COMPACT_ATOMS: atom_id res chain seq x y z
N MET A 1 15.80 0.22 -0.83
CA MET A 1 15.49 0.59 0.56
C MET A 1 14.20 -0.11 0.97
N LEU A 2 14.18 -0.66 2.16
CA LEU A 2 13.02 -1.38 2.71
C LEU A 2 12.29 -0.49 3.71
N LYS A 3 10.98 -0.36 3.55
CA LYS A 3 10.10 0.34 4.48
C LYS A 3 8.89 -0.50 4.81
N LYS A 4 8.34 -0.27 6.00
CA LYS A 4 7.14 -0.96 6.48
C LYS A 4 6.03 0.04 6.73
N VAL A 5 4.82 -0.35 6.33
CA VAL A 5 3.58 0.38 6.61
C VAL A 5 2.57 -0.64 7.12
N TYR A 6 1.71 -0.22 8.03
CA TYR A 6 0.73 -1.14 8.62
C TYR A 6 -0.67 -0.81 8.15
N GLY A 7 -1.37 -1.82 7.70
CA GLY A 7 -2.79 -1.78 7.41
C GLY A 7 -3.55 -2.71 8.35
N SER A 8 -4.82 -2.94 8.05
CA SER A 8 -5.67 -3.80 8.85
C SER A 8 -6.59 -4.62 7.97
N ALA A 9 -6.84 -5.84 8.39
CA ALA A 9 -7.86 -6.71 7.80
C ALA A 9 -8.83 -7.15 8.89
N VAL A 10 -10.11 -7.24 8.54
CA VAL A 10 -11.14 -7.70 9.46
C VAL A 10 -11.66 -9.05 8.99
N PHE A 11 -11.60 -10.04 9.89
CA PHE A 11 -12.14 -11.36 9.67
C PHE A 11 -13.17 -11.64 10.77
N GLY A 12 -14.45 -11.70 10.41
CA GLY A 12 -15.52 -11.78 11.38
C GLY A 12 -15.52 -10.53 12.29
N VAL A 13 -15.27 -10.72 13.58
CA VAL A 13 -15.20 -9.62 14.56
C VAL A 13 -13.77 -9.26 14.95
N GLU A 14 -12.77 -9.93 14.37
CA GLU A 14 -11.37 -9.72 14.71
C GLU A 14 -10.68 -8.86 13.69
N ALA A 15 -9.92 -7.88 14.14
CA ALA A 15 -9.03 -7.09 13.31
C ALA A 15 -7.60 -7.63 13.43
N HIS A 16 -6.94 -7.78 12.28
CA HIS A 16 -5.56 -8.25 12.20
C HIS A 16 -4.69 -7.17 11.56
N THR A 17 -3.55 -6.91 12.16
CA THR A 17 -2.57 -6.02 11.57
C THR A 17 -1.94 -6.68 10.35
N ILE A 18 -1.95 -5.96 9.23
CA ILE A 18 -1.27 -6.37 8.01
C ILE A 18 0.00 -5.54 7.89
N THR A 19 1.13 -6.22 7.82
CA THR A 19 2.42 -5.55 7.59
C THR A 19 2.68 -5.49 6.10
N ILE A 20 2.86 -4.29 5.59
CA ILE A 20 3.18 -4.05 4.18
C ILE A 20 4.64 -3.64 4.12
N GLU A 21 5.45 -4.50 3.54
CA GLU A 21 6.87 -4.25 3.33
C GLU A 21 7.09 -3.85 1.88
N VAL A 22 7.71 -2.70 1.66
CA VAL A 22 8.02 -2.21 0.32
C VAL A 22 9.51 -2.11 0.19
N ASN A 23 10.08 -2.86 -0.76
CA ASN A 23 11.51 -2.82 -1.07
C ASN A 23 11.71 -2.25 -2.47
N VAL A 24 12.55 -1.21 -2.56
CA VAL A 24 12.95 -0.59 -3.82
C VAL A 24 14.42 -0.87 -4.03
N ASP A 25 14.75 -1.52 -5.15
CA ASP A 25 16.11 -1.92 -5.46
C ASP A 25 16.40 -1.74 -6.95
N LYS A 26 17.62 -2.04 -7.35
CA LYS A 26 18.03 -1.97 -8.76
C LYS A 26 17.27 -3.00 -9.58
N GLY A 27 16.91 -2.63 -10.80
CA GLY A 27 16.18 -3.48 -11.71
C GLY A 27 14.87 -2.87 -12.12
N ILE A 28 14.02 -3.68 -12.74
CA ILE A 28 12.71 -3.26 -13.24
C ILE A 28 11.68 -4.30 -12.81
N GLY A 29 10.52 -3.85 -12.43
CA GLY A 29 9.40 -4.72 -12.11
C GLY A 29 8.59 -4.25 -10.92
N TYR A 30 7.36 -4.71 -10.87
CA TYR A 30 6.43 -4.46 -9.78
C TYR A 30 5.87 -5.82 -9.34
N HIS A 31 6.25 -6.26 -8.17
CA HIS A 31 5.89 -7.57 -7.65
C HIS A 31 5.13 -7.41 -6.34
N LEU A 32 3.97 -8.04 -6.27
CA LEU A 32 3.11 -7.98 -5.10
C LEU A 32 2.83 -9.40 -4.63
N VAL A 33 3.23 -9.71 -3.40
CA VAL A 33 3.09 -11.05 -2.82
C VAL A 33 2.36 -11.00 -1.48
N GLY A 34 1.87 -12.13 -1.01
CA GLY A 34 1.13 -12.23 0.25
C GLY A 34 -0.37 -12.40 0.07
N LEU A 35 -0.79 -13.13 -0.95
CA LEU A 35 -2.20 -13.43 -1.25
C LEU A 35 -3.08 -12.18 -1.41
N PRO A 36 -2.69 -11.23 -2.27
CA PRO A 36 -3.57 -10.11 -2.60
C PRO A 36 -4.68 -10.56 -3.54
N ASP A 37 -5.88 -10.00 -3.38
CA ASP A 37 -6.96 -10.23 -4.33
C ASP A 37 -6.78 -9.37 -5.61
N ASN A 38 -7.74 -9.47 -6.54
CA ASN A 38 -7.66 -8.71 -7.79
C ASN A 38 -7.77 -7.20 -7.56
N ALA A 39 -8.56 -6.75 -6.59
CA ALA A 39 -8.67 -5.34 -6.28
C ALA A 39 -7.34 -4.76 -5.82
N ILE A 40 -6.59 -5.52 -5.02
CA ILE A 40 -5.25 -5.09 -4.58
C ILE A 40 -4.26 -5.14 -5.75
N LYS A 41 -4.35 -6.15 -6.61
CA LYS A 41 -3.48 -6.24 -7.80
C LYS A 41 -3.69 -5.07 -8.76
N GLU A 42 -4.91 -4.53 -8.83
CA GLU A 42 -5.24 -3.36 -9.64
C GLU A 42 -4.78 -2.05 -9.01
N SER A 43 -4.41 -2.06 -7.72
CA SER A 43 -4.05 -0.84 -7.00
C SER A 43 -2.90 -0.07 -7.65
N ASN A 44 -1.98 -0.77 -8.34
CA ASN A 44 -0.84 -0.13 -8.99
C ASN A 44 -1.28 0.93 -10.00
N PHE A 45 -2.40 0.72 -10.70
CA PHE A 45 -2.93 1.70 -11.66
C PHE A 45 -3.48 2.93 -10.95
N ARG A 46 -4.25 2.74 -9.86
CA ARG A 46 -4.78 3.86 -9.08
C ARG A 46 -3.65 4.63 -8.41
N ILE A 47 -2.68 3.93 -7.83
CA ILE A 47 -1.52 4.54 -7.17
C ILE A 47 -0.69 5.34 -8.17
N ALA A 48 -0.38 4.75 -9.33
CA ALA A 48 0.42 5.42 -10.34
C ALA A 48 -0.21 6.74 -10.77
N ALA A 49 -1.51 6.74 -11.06
CA ALA A 49 -2.22 7.95 -11.46
C ALA A 49 -2.29 8.97 -10.32
N ALA A 50 -2.61 8.53 -9.11
CA ALA A 50 -2.69 9.41 -7.95
C ALA A 50 -1.35 10.07 -7.65
N LEU A 51 -0.26 9.32 -7.69
CA LEU A 51 1.08 9.86 -7.47
C LEU A 51 1.45 10.87 -8.56
N GLN A 52 1.23 10.52 -9.83
CA GLN A 52 1.56 11.40 -10.94
C GLN A 52 0.78 12.71 -10.88
N ASN A 53 -0.49 12.66 -10.54
CA ASN A 53 -1.33 13.86 -10.42
C ASN A 53 -0.95 14.75 -9.22
N ASN A 54 -0.09 14.27 -8.33
CA ASN A 54 0.38 15.01 -7.16
C ASN A 54 1.89 15.27 -7.18
N GLY A 55 2.54 15.14 -8.33
CA GLY A 55 3.96 15.46 -8.48
C GLY A 55 4.91 14.35 -8.05
N TYR A 56 4.40 13.16 -7.83
CA TYR A 56 5.21 11.98 -7.51
C TYR A 56 5.14 10.96 -8.64
N LYS A 57 5.81 9.83 -8.48
CA LYS A 57 5.77 8.76 -9.46
C LYS A 57 6.08 7.41 -8.83
N ILE A 58 5.66 6.34 -9.48
CA ILE A 58 6.18 5.00 -9.17
C ILE A 58 7.62 4.97 -9.71
N PRO A 59 8.61 4.64 -8.87
CA PRO A 59 10.00 4.67 -9.32
C PRO A 59 10.26 3.64 -10.42
N GLY A 60 11.08 4.01 -11.39
CA GLY A 60 11.52 3.10 -12.47
C GLY A 60 12.57 2.12 -11.98
N LYS A 61 12.28 1.39 -10.92
CA LYS A 61 13.16 0.42 -10.26
C LYS A 61 12.38 -0.85 -9.96
N LYS A 62 13.06 -1.84 -9.40
CA LYS A 62 12.40 -3.07 -8.98
C LYS A 62 11.70 -2.84 -7.65
N LEU A 63 10.39 -2.99 -7.65
CA LEU A 63 9.54 -2.91 -6.47
C LEU A 63 9.10 -4.32 -6.08
N ILE A 64 9.39 -4.71 -4.85
CA ILE A 64 8.83 -5.92 -4.27
C ILE A 64 8.01 -5.50 -3.05
N ILE A 65 6.74 -5.85 -3.05
CA ILE A 65 5.81 -5.53 -1.97
C ILE A 65 5.31 -6.84 -1.39
N ASN A 66 5.52 -7.03 -0.10
CA ASN A 66 5.04 -8.19 0.63
C ASN A 66 3.98 -7.78 1.64
N MET A 67 2.84 -8.44 1.61
CA MET A 67 1.76 -8.23 2.56
C MET A 67 1.70 -9.42 3.52
N SER A 68 2.13 -9.21 4.76
CA SER A 68 2.19 -10.25 5.79
C SER A 68 1.01 -10.19 6.74
N PRO A 69 0.54 -11.34 7.27
CA PRO A 69 1.08 -12.70 7.08
C PRO A 69 0.77 -13.24 5.69
N ALA A 70 1.71 -14.02 5.15
CA ALA A 70 1.64 -14.49 3.77
C ALA A 70 0.54 -15.54 3.52
N ASP A 71 0.10 -16.22 4.56
CA ASP A 71 -0.93 -17.27 4.49
C ASP A 71 -2.35 -16.71 4.69
N MET A 72 -2.48 -15.41 4.92
CA MET A 72 -3.76 -14.73 5.10
C MET A 72 -4.10 -13.95 3.83
N ARG A 73 -5.27 -14.24 3.24
CA ARG A 73 -5.73 -13.52 2.05
C ARG A 73 -6.11 -12.08 2.41
N LYS A 74 -5.66 -11.13 1.60
CA LYS A 74 -6.00 -9.71 1.74
C LYS A 74 -6.96 -9.32 0.62
N GLU A 75 -7.98 -8.53 0.96
CA GLU A 75 -9.05 -8.19 0.04
C GLU A 75 -9.38 -6.70 0.08
N GLY A 76 -9.81 -6.18 -1.08
CA GLY A 76 -10.37 -4.86 -1.20
C GLY A 76 -9.40 -3.78 -1.61
N SER A 77 -9.95 -2.63 -1.98
CA SER A 77 -9.19 -1.49 -2.50
C SER A 77 -8.63 -0.57 -1.42
N ALA A 78 -8.98 -0.80 -0.15
CA ALA A 78 -8.55 0.07 0.94
C ALA A 78 -7.06 -0.02 1.26
N TYR A 79 -6.33 -0.94 0.64
CA TYR A 79 -4.87 -1.01 0.76
C TYR A 79 -4.13 -0.04 -0.16
N ASP A 80 -4.84 0.69 -1.02
CA ASP A 80 -4.22 1.66 -1.93
C ASP A 80 -3.34 2.66 -1.18
N LEU A 81 -3.87 3.27 -0.12
CA LEU A 81 -3.15 4.31 0.61
C LEU A 81 -1.90 3.78 1.31
N PRO A 82 -1.95 2.68 2.10
CA PRO A 82 -0.72 2.17 2.71
C PRO A 82 0.30 1.70 1.68
N LEU A 83 -0.13 1.13 0.55
CA LEU A 83 0.79 0.77 -0.53
C LEU A 83 1.48 2.01 -1.11
N ALA A 84 0.71 3.07 -1.39
CA ALA A 84 1.26 4.32 -1.91
C ALA A 84 2.24 4.95 -0.93
N MET A 85 1.91 4.97 0.37
CA MET A 85 2.79 5.52 1.39
C MET A 85 4.08 4.73 1.51
N GLY A 86 4.01 3.41 1.41
CA GLY A 86 5.20 2.56 1.39
C GLY A 86 6.09 2.83 0.19
N ILE A 87 5.51 2.99 -0.99
CA ILE A 87 6.27 3.32 -2.21
C ILE A 87 6.95 4.68 -2.08
N LEU A 88 6.23 5.69 -1.61
CA LEU A 88 6.76 7.04 -1.47
C LEU A 88 7.92 7.10 -0.47
N THR A 89 7.78 6.43 0.67
CA THR A 89 8.83 6.41 1.69
C THR A 89 10.04 5.57 1.27
N ALA A 90 9.81 4.40 0.69
CA ALA A 90 10.88 3.51 0.25
C ALA A 90 11.67 4.08 -0.93
N SER A 91 11.08 4.96 -1.73
CA SER A 91 11.74 5.64 -2.85
C SER A 91 12.27 7.03 -2.49
N ASN A 92 12.20 7.41 -1.23
CA ASN A 92 12.65 8.73 -0.73
C ASN A 92 11.95 9.93 -1.38
N GLN A 93 10.75 9.75 -1.90
CA GLN A 93 9.99 10.87 -2.47
C GLN A 93 9.35 11.73 -1.37
N ILE A 94 9.09 11.14 -0.21
CA ILE A 94 8.67 11.87 0.98
C ILE A 94 9.54 11.44 2.15
N LYS A 95 9.68 12.34 3.14
CA LYS A 95 10.31 12.01 4.40
C LYS A 95 9.30 11.28 5.26
N GLU A 96 9.74 10.15 5.78
CA GLU A 96 8.97 9.42 6.74
C GLU A 96 9.14 10.02 8.13
N VAL A 97 8.01 10.27 8.80
CA VAL A 97 8.00 10.65 10.21
C VAL A 97 6.95 9.79 10.91
N ASN A 98 7.41 8.79 11.65
CA ASN A 98 6.53 7.96 12.49
C ASN A 98 5.42 7.20 11.74
N ILE A 99 5.60 6.91 10.45
CA ILE A 99 4.57 6.22 9.67
C ILE A 99 4.26 4.83 10.24
N GLU A 100 5.24 4.18 10.85
CA GLU A 100 5.09 2.86 11.46
C GLU A 100 4.24 2.87 12.74
N ARG A 101 3.89 4.03 13.26
CA ARG A 101 3.04 4.17 14.45
C ARG A 101 1.55 4.12 14.14
N TYR A 102 1.17 4.10 12.87
CA TYR A 102 -0.23 4.23 12.45
C TYR A 102 -0.69 3.00 11.67
N ILE A 103 -1.95 2.69 11.80
CA ILE A 103 -2.65 1.79 10.89
C ILE A 103 -3.23 2.69 9.80
N ILE A 104 -2.85 2.44 8.56
CA ILE A 104 -3.21 3.29 7.42
C ILE A 104 -4.04 2.47 6.44
N MET A 105 -5.23 2.95 6.13
CA MET A 105 -6.11 2.34 5.14
C MET A 105 -6.83 3.44 4.36
N GLY A 106 -7.10 3.21 3.09
CA GLY A 106 -7.86 4.13 2.24
C GLY A 106 -7.78 3.73 0.79
N GLU A 107 -8.88 3.93 0.07
CA GLU A 107 -8.90 3.77 -1.39
C GLU A 107 -8.54 5.10 -2.03
N LEU A 108 -7.74 5.05 -3.10
CA LEU A 108 -7.34 6.25 -3.84
C LEU A 108 -8.17 6.40 -5.11
N SER A 109 -8.65 7.63 -5.33
CA SER A 109 -9.08 8.06 -6.65
C SER A 109 -7.86 8.43 -7.50
N LEU A 110 -8.04 8.54 -8.80
CA LEU A 110 -6.92 8.79 -9.72
C LEU A 110 -6.28 10.17 -9.49
N ASP A 111 -7.00 11.11 -8.91
CA ASP A 111 -6.48 12.43 -8.55
C ASP A 111 -5.75 12.46 -7.21
N GLY A 112 -5.72 11.35 -6.49
CA GLY A 112 -5.10 11.24 -5.17
C GLY A 112 -6.04 11.47 -4.00
N THR A 113 -7.33 11.73 -4.24
CA THR A 113 -8.32 11.84 -3.17
C THR A 113 -8.49 10.51 -2.47
N VAL A 114 -8.47 10.53 -1.14
CA VAL A 114 -8.70 9.33 -0.34
C VAL A 114 -10.20 9.15 -0.14
N GLN A 115 -10.71 8.01 -0.58
CA GLN A 115 -12.13 7.67 -0.43
C GLN A 115 -12.38 7.02 0.92
N PRO A 116 -13.58 7.24 1.51
CA PRO A 116 -13.96 6.54 2.73
C PRO A 116 -14.04 5.03 2.49
N ILE A 117 -13.66 4.26 3.50
CA ILE A 117 -13.79 2.80 3.44
C ILE A 117 -15.02 2.37 4.21
N LYS A 118 -15.75 1.40 3.65
CA LYS A 118 -16.93 0.82 4.31
C LYS A 118 -16.50 -0.04 5.50
N GLY A 119 -17.27 0.03 6.58
CA GLY A 119 -17.02 -0.78 7.75
C GLY A 119 -15.81 -0.37 8.57
N ALA A 120 -15.21 0.78 8.28
CA ALA A 120 -14.18 1.35 9.12
C ALA A 120 -14.83 1.87 10.39
N LEU A 121 -14.54 1.22 11.49
CA LEU A 121 -14.97 1.68 12.81
C LEU A 121 -13.80 2.33 13.50
N PRO A 122 -14.07 3.39 14.24
CA PRO A 122 -13.02 4.02 15.04
C PRO A 122 -12.45 3.09 16.09
#